data_c306f76e605eb031fdb61dfe30c0f8ef
#
_entry.id   c306f76e605eb031fdb61dfe30c0f8ef
#
_cell.length_a   1.000
_cell.length_b   1.000
_cell.length_c   1.000
_cell.angle_alpha   90.00
_cell.angle_beta   90.00
_cell.angle_gamma   90.00
#
_symmetry.space_group_name_H-M   'P 1'
#
loop_
_entity.id
_entity.type
_entity.pdbx_description
1 polymer ?
#
loop_
_entity_poly.entity_id
_entity_poly.type
_entity_poly.pdbx_seq_one_letter_code
_entity_poly.pdbx_strand_id
1 'polypeptide(L)'
;MNKSIDVIGVQMDFGASKRGVAMGPAAIRYAGLLDDLKGMGFDVHDKGDILPLLRGKTSETMRNYEQVIDVNRKLYDKVTTSLSRGRFPLVLGGDHSIAAGSISAVSKAYQDKGGIGVIWIDAHGDWNNEKSTNTGNMHGMPFSAVCGYGPDCMVNYGQDPAYIKVKNCVQIAGRDIDPKEAERMKEAGITVFPINMIDELGMPTVIRKAIEIASDETAGIHLSFDIDAVTPEVAPGTGTMVHSGLTARESFIAVELLAQSHKLLSMDMVEVNPILDERNKTGILASKLIQSALGDIVY
;
A
#
# COMPACT_ATOMS: atom_id res chain seq x y z
N MET A 1 -7.42 1.89 -18.65
CA MET A 1 -6.17 1.86 -17.83
C MET A 1 -5.00 2.29 -18.70
N ASN A 2 -3.99 2.95 -18.13
CA ASN A 2 -2.76 3.31 -18.87
C ASN A 2 -2.01 2.04 -19.29
N LYS A 3 -1.58 1.97 -20.54
CA LYS A 3 -0.87 0.78 -21.06
C LYS A 3 0.61 0.75 -20.70
N SER A 4 1.17 1.84 -20.18
CA SER A 4 2.59 1.93 -19.82
C SER A 4 2.74 1.96 -18.30
N ILE A 5 3.55 1.05 -17.75
CA ILE A 5 3.74 0.83 -16.31
C ILE A 5 5.23 1.03 -15.97
N ASP A 6 5.48 1.85 -14.95
CA ASP A 6 6.78 1.90 -14.28
C ASP A 6 6.73 1.04 -13.02
N VAL A 7 7.51 -0.04 -12.96
CA VAL A 7 7.65 -0.90 -11.77
C VAL A 7 8.82 -0.38 -10.93
N ILE A 8 8.54 -0.01 -9.70
CA ILE A 8 9.50 0.61 -8.78
C ILE A 8 9.64 -0.30 -7.55
N GLY A 9 10.79 -0.92 -7.36
CA GLY A 9 11.07 -1.68 -6.14
C GLY A 9 11.55 -0.78 -5.01
N VAL A 10 11.25 -1.16 -3.75
CA VAL A 10 11.71 -0.45 -2.55
C VAL A 10 12.18 -1.46 -1.53
N GLN A 11 13.50 -1.58 -1.35
CA GLN A 11 14.11 -2.51 -0.41
C GLN A 11 14.15 -1.93 1.01
N MET A 12 12.99 -1.72 1.60
CA MET A 12 12.81 -1.10 2.91
C MET A 12 12.28 -2.11 3.93
N ASP A 13 12.92 -2.21 5.11
CA ASP A 13 12.43 -2.97 6.25
C ASP A 13 12.86 -2.35 7.59
N PHE A 14 13.27 -1.08 7.57
CA PHE A 14 13.64 -0.33 8.76
C PHE A 14 12.42 0.26 9.50
N GLY A 15 11.28 0.40 8.83
CA GLY A 15 10.02 0.85 9.45
C GLY A 15 9.37 -0.22 10.33
N ALA A 16 9.75 -1.49 10.16
CA ALA A 16 9.25 -2.64 10.90
C ALA A 16 10.27 -3.19 11.91
N SER A 17 9.81 -3.98 12.89
CA SER A 17 10.70 -4.69 13.82
C SER A 17 11.26 -5.98 13.22
N LYS A 18 10.51 -6.67 12.36
CA LYS A 18 10.96 -7.89 11.68
C LYS A 18 11.59 -7.52 10.33
N ARG A 19 12.80 -8.02 10.12
CA ARG A 19 13.54 -7.83 8.86
C ARG A 19 13.15 -8.89 7.84
N GLY A 20 13.38 -8.58 6.56
CA GLY A 20 13.21 -9.51 5.44
C GLY A 20 12.30 -9.00 4.33
N VAL A 21 11.35 -8.12 4.62
CA VAL A 21 10.45 -7.53 3.60
C VAL A 21 11.19 -6.66 2.56
N ALA A 22 12.42 -6.22 2.85
CA ALA A 22 13.29 -5.59 1.86
C ALA A 22 13.59 -6.50 0.65
N MET A 23 13.42 -7.81 0.77
CA MET A 23 13.55 -8.78 -0.31
C MET A 23 12.24 -9.00 -1.09
N GLY A 24 11.12 -8.42 -0.64
CA GLY A 24 9.80 -8.53 -1.26
C GLY A 24 9.77 -8.16 -2.75
N PRO A 25 10.36 -7.02 -3.17
CA PRO A 25 10.42 -6.64 -4.58
C PRO A 25 11.08 -7.70 -5.47
N ALA A 26 12.16 -8.32 -4.99
CA ALA A 26 12.85 -9.39 -5.72
C ALA A 26 11.99 -10.67 -5.78
N ALA A 27 11.32 -11.04 -4.69
CA ALA A 27 10.46 -12.22 -4.62
C ALA A 27 9.26 -12.13 -5.59
N ILE A 28 8.64 -10.95 -5.70
CA ILE A 28 7.52 -10.68 -6.60
C ILE A 28 8.00 -10.70 -8.07
N ARG A 29 9.17 -10.10 -8.37
CA ARG A 29 9.77 -10.19 -9.71
C ARG A 29 10.14 -11.63 -10.09
N TYR A 30 10.70 -12.40 -9.14
CA TYR A 30 11.03 -13.80 -9.34
C TYR A 30 9.80 -14.68 -9.63
N ALA A 31 8.63 -14.27 -9.15
CA ALA A 31 7.35 -14.90 -9.47
C ALA A 31 6.88 -14.67 -10.92
N GLY A 32 7.65 -13.95 -11.75
CA GLY A 32 7.37 -13.74 -13.18
C GLY A 32 6.57 -12.48 -13.50
N LEU A 33 6.32 -11.59 -12.53
CA LEU A 33 5.46 -10.40 -12.68
C LEU A 33 5.72 -9.62 -13.97
N LEU A 34 7.00 -9.31 -14.27
CA LEU A 34 7.33 -8.43 -15.40
C LEU A 34 6.97 -9.04 -16.75
N ASP A 35 7.20 -10.34 -16.91
CA ASP A 35 6.91 -11.05 -18.16
C ASP A 35 5.41 -11.29 -18.30
N ASP A 36 4.71 -11.59 -17.21
CA ASP A 36 3.26 -11.72 -17.18
C ASP A 36 2.59 -10.39 -17.60
N LEU A 37 3.01 -9.26 -17.05
CA LEU A 37 2.48 -7.94 -17.41
C LEU A 37 2.74 -7.60 -18.89
N LYS A 38 3.93 -7.92 -19.42
CA LYS A 38 4.21 -7.78 -20.87
C LYS A 38 3.30 -8.69 -21.69
N GLY A 39 3.08 -9.95 -21.23
CA GLY A 39 2.15 -10.89 -21.84
C GLY A 39 0.71 -10.37 -21.89
N MET A 40 0.28 -9.58 -20.91
CA MET A 40 -1.01 -8.87 -20.90
C MET A 40 -1.06 -7.65 -21.85
N GLY A 41 0.05 -7.31 -22.50
CA GLY A 41 0.14 -6.21 -23.49
C GLY A 41 0.50 -4.85 -22.88
N PHE A 42 1.03 -4.83 -21.66
CA PHE A 42 1.57 -3.60 -21.07
C PHE A 42 2.98 -3.29 -21.55
N ASP A 43 3.28 -1.99 -21.70
CA ASP A 43 4.63 -1.45 -21.89
C ASP A 43 5.28 -1.29 -20.50
N VAL A 44 6.08 -2.28 -20.09
CA VAL A 44 6.59 -2.42 -18.71
C VAL A 44 8.04 -1.93 -18.63
N HIS A 45 8.27 -0.96 -17.75
CA HIS A 45 9.58 -0.40 -17.46
C HIS A 45 9.97 -0.67 -16.00
N ASP A 46 10.89 -1.59 -15.78
CA ASP A 46 11.45 -1.80 -14.44
C ASP A 46 12.46 -0.69 -14.11
N LYS A 47 12.19 0.06 -13.05
CA LYS A 47 13.01 1.17 -12.57
C LYS A 47 14.04 0.74 -11.53
N GLY A 48 14.17 -0.55 -11.29
CA GLY A 48 15.04 -1.10 -10.26
C GLY A 48 14.57 -0.73 -8.86
N ASP A 49 15.45 -0.88 -7.89
CA ASP A 49 15.13 -0.74 -6.49
C ASP A 49 15.68 0.56 -5.88
N ILE A 50 14.92 1.09 -4.93
CA ILE A 50 15.37 2.13 -4.00
C ILE A 50 15.96 1.44 -2.78
N LEU A 51 17.17 1.86 -2.39
CA LEU A 51 17.86 1.35 -1.22
C LEU A 51 17.87 2.39 -0.11
N PRO A 52 17.64 1.97 1.16
CA PRO A 52 17.75 2.85 2.31
C PRO A 52 19.20 3.23 2.62
N LEU A 53 19.37 4.29 3.40
CA LEU A 53 20.65 4.59 4.03
C LEU A 53 21.09 3.44 4.93
N LEU A 54 22.38 3.08 4.90
CA LEU A 54 22.94 2.02 5.74
C LEU A 54 22.90 2.35 7.23
N ARG A 55 22.93 3.65 7.56
CA ARG A 55 22.86 4.16 8.94
C ARG A 55 21.99 5.42 8.94
N GLY A 56 21.29 5.65 10.02
CA GLY A 56 20.45 6.81 10.22
C GLY A 56 20.09 6.98 11.70
N LYS A 57 19.45 8.09 12.03
CA LYS A 57 18.98 8.37 13.37
C LYS A 57 17.70 7.60 13.66
N THR A 58 17.49 7.35 14.93
CA THR A 58 16.33 6.64 15.48
C THR A 58 15.83 7.38 16.73
N SER A 59 14.56 7.20 17.05
CA SER A 59 13.97 7.59 18.33
C SER A 59 13.12 6.46 18.88
N GLU A 60 12.66 6.56 20.11
CA GLU A 60 11.80 5.55 20.72
C GLU A 60 10.42 5.46 20.02
N THR A 61 9.90 6.60 19.59
CA THR A 61 8.57 6.72 18.97
C THR A 61 8.58 6.74 17.44
N MET A 62 9.76 6.86 16.82
CA MET A 62 9.97 6.80 15.37
C MET A 62 11.31 6.11 15.08
N ARG A 63 11.29 4.78 15.09
CA ARG A 63 12.49 3.98 14.85
C ARG A 63 12.98 4.16 13.43
N ASN A 64 14.30 4.34 13.27
CA ASN A 64 14.99 4.47 11.98
C ASN A 64 14.38 5.55 11.05
N TYR A 65 13.89 6.64 11.65
CA TYR A 65 13.15 7.67 10.90
C TYR A 65 13.94 8.28 9.74
N GLU A 66 15.27 8.43 9.85
CA GLU A 66 16.07 8.98 8.74
C GLU A 66 16.07 8.04 7.53
N GLN A 67 16.15 6.72 7.74
CA GLN A 67 16.05 5.76 6.64
C GLN A 67 14.66 5.78 5.99
N VAL A 68 13.61 5.83 6.80
CA VAL A 68 12.22 5.92 6.32
C VAL A 68 12.01 7.17 5.49
N ILE A 69 12.45 8.34 5.98
CA ILE A 69 12.30 9.63 5.28
C ILE A 69 13.12 9.63 3.97
N ASP A 70 14.36 9.16 4.00
CA ASP A 70 15.23 9.11 2.82
C ASP A 70 14.62 8.25 1.70
N VAL A 71 14.13 7.07 2.05
CA VAL A 71 13.49 6.15 1.09
C VAL A 71 12.21 6.76 0.53
N ASN A 72 11.35 7.30 1.40
CA ASN A 72 10.10 7.91 0.95
C ASN A 72 10.31 9.12 0.04
N ARG A 73 11.33 9.96 0.30
CA ARG A 73 11.71 11.06 -0.60
C ARG A 73 12.12 10.55 -1.97
N LYS A 74 13.01 9.54 -2.02
CA LYS A 74 13.45 8.93 -3.28
C LYS A 74 12.28 8.29 -4.05
N LEU A 75 11.35 7.67 -3.33
CA LEU A 75 10.16 7.07 -3.92
C LEU A 75 9.22 8.14 -4.46
N TYR A 76 8.97 9.21 -3.70
CA TYR A 76 8.20 10.37 -4.13
C TYR A 76 8.71 10.92 -5.47
N ASP A 77 10.04 11.11 -5.61
CA ASP A 77 10.66 11.62 -6.84
C ASP A 77 10.50 10.66 -8.03
N LYS A 78 10.66 9.34 -7.80
CA LYS A 78 10.47 8.33 -8.85
C LYS A 78 9.02 8.22 -9.30
N VAL A 79 8.05 8.22 -8.36
CA VAL A 79 6.62 8.18 -8.67
C VAL A 79 6.19 9.46 -9.40
N THR A 80 6.65 10.63 -8.95
CA THR A 80 6.41 11.91 -9.63
C THR A 80 6.93 11.87 -11.07
N THR A 81 8.12 11.33 -11.27
CA THR A 81 8.71 11.16 -12.63
C THR A 81 7.87 10.21 -13.48
N SER A 82 7.39 9.11 -12.93
CA SER A 82 6.51 8.16 -13.62
C SER A 82 5.22 8.84 -14.10
N LEU A 83 4.54 9.53 -13.19
CA LEU A 83 3.29 10.25 -13.46
C LEU A 83 3.47 11.37 -14.50
N SER A 84 4.57 12.13 -14.45
CA SER A 84 4.86 13.19 -15.42
C SER A 84 5.03 12.67 -16.85
N ARG A 85 5.37 11.39 -16.98
CA ARG A 85 5.47 10.68 -18.27
C ARG A 85 4.17 9.99 -18.68
N GLY A 86 3.09 10.20 -17.91
CA GLY A 86 1.81 9.57 -18.15
C GLY A 86 1.83 8.05 -17.93
N ARG A 87 2.69 7.52 -17.06
CA ARG A 87 2.81 6.10 -16.75
C ARG A 87 2.14 5.75 -15.44
N PHE A 88 1.69 4.51 -15.33
CA PHE A 88 1.13 3.96 -14.10
C PHE A 88 2.27 3.55 -13.15
N PRO A 89 2.39 4.15 -11.96
CA PRO A 89 3.38 3.71 -10.97
C PRO A 89 2.86 2.49 -10.23
N LEU A 90 3.58 1.38 -10.36
CA LEU A 90 3.43 0.15 -9.58
C LEU A 90 4.61 0.03 -8.64
N VAL A 91 4.35 0.15 -7.34
CA VAL A 91 5.39 0.06 -6.31
C VAL A 91 5.39 -1.33 -5.68
N LEU A 92 6.53 -1.98 -5.70
CA LEU A 92 6.78 -3.23 -4.99
C LEU A 92 7.52 -2.89 -3.71
N GLY A 93 6.81 -2.93 -2.57
CA GLY A 93 7.35 -2.56 -1.27
C GLY A 93 8.20 -3.67 -0.65
N GLY A 94 8.93 -3.25 0.26
CA GLY A 94 9.30 -3.41 1.60
C GLY A 94 8.15 -3.26 2.60
N ASP A 95 8.50 -2.71 3.77
CA ASP A 95 7.49 -2.45 4.80
C ASP A 95 6.53 -1.30 4.38
N HIS A 96 5.35 -1.26 5.02
CA HIS A 96 4.27 -0.35 4.63
C HIS A 96 4.59 1.15 4.81
N SER A 97 5.69 1.51 5.51
CA SER A 97 6.09 2.92 5.65
C SER A 97 6.34 3.62 4.31
N ILE A 98 6.59 2.85 3.23
CA ILE A 98 6.87 3.40 1.89
C ILE A 98 5.64 4.04 1.24
N ALA A 99 4.44 3.66 1.67
CA ALA A 99 3.20 4.22 1.15
C ALA A 99 3.09 5.74 1.37
N ALA A 100 3.78 6.28 2.38
CA ALA A 100 3.84 7.72 2.59
C ALA A 100 4.47 8.45 1.38
N GLY A 101 5.51 7.89 0.77
CA GLY A 101 6.18 8.48 -0.40
C GLY A 101 5.38 8.33 -1.68
N SER A 102 4.87 7.13 -1.96
CA SER A 102 4.10 6.83 -3.18
C SER A 102 2.79 7.62 -3.21
N ILE A 103 1.99 7.56 -2.14
CA ILE A 103 0.70 8.25 -2.04
C ILE A 103 0.86 9.77 -2.11
N SER A 104 1.86 10.33 -1.40
CA SER A 104 2.12 11.78 -1.43
C SER A 104 2.44 12.27 -2.84
N ALA A 105 3.20 11.51 -3.63
CA ALA A 105 3.51 11.86 -5.01
C ALA A 105 2.26 11.84 -5.90
N VAL A 106 1.43 10.79 -5.76
CA VAL A 106 0.18 10.67 -6.52
C VAL A 106 -0.79 11.77 -6.12
N SER A 107 -0.96 12.01 -4.83
CA SER A 107 -1.85 13.08 -4.34
C SER A 107 -1.43 14.46 -4.87
N LYS A 108 -0.12 14.74 -4.84
CA LYS A 108 0.42 16.01 -5.37
C LYS A 108 0.17 16.18 -6.87
N ALA A 109 0.32 15.09 -7.64
CA ALA A 109 0.11 15.12 -9.10
C ALA A 109 -1.36 15.36 -9.50
N TYR A 110 -2.30 15.03 -8.64
CA TYR A 110 -3.73 15.14 -8.91
C TYR A 110 -4.44 16.20 -8.04
N GLN A 111 -3.71 16.99 -7.23
CA GLN A 111 -4.32 17.95 -6.29
C GLN A 111 -5.28 18.95 -6.99
N ASP A 112 -4.94 19.41 -8.19
CA ASP A 112 -5.74 20.36 -8.97
C ASP A 112 -6.88 19.69 -9.77
N LYS A 113 -6.99 18.34 -9.67
CA LYS A 113 -8.01 17.53 -10.34
C LYS A 113 -8.99 16.88 -9.35
N GLY A 114 -9.15 17.47 -8.16
CA GLY A 114 -10.00 16.96 -7.09
C GLY A 114 -9.25 16.11 -6.05
N GLY A 115 -7.96 15.83 -6.27
CA GLY A 115 -7.17 14.93 -5.44
C GLY A 115 -7.41 13.47 -5.80
N ILE A 116 -7.05 12.57 -4.89
CA ILE A 116 -7.25 11.13 -5.04
C ILE A 116 -7.97 10.55 -3.82
N GLY A 117 -8.59 9.38 -3.98
CA GLY A 117 -8.98 8.55 -2.86
C GLY A 117 -7.98 7.43 -2.63
N VAL A 118 -8.04 6.83 -1.45
CA VAL A 118 -7.17 5.71 -1.04
C VAL A 118 -8.02 4.54 -0.58
N ILE A 119 -7.77 3.38 -1.15
CA ILE A 119 -8.24 2.09 -0.62
C ILE A 119 -7.03 1.41 -0.01
N TRP A 120 -7.10 1.15 1.30
CA TRP A 120 -6.08 0.53 2.13
C TRP A 120 -6.56 -0.85 2.54
N ILE A 121 -5.97 -1.90 1.97
CA ILE A 121 -6.31 -3.30 2.29
C ILE A 121 -5.22 -3.86 3.18
N ASP A 122 -5.55 -4.15 4.45
CA ASP A 122 -4.57 -4.41 5.49
C ASP A 122 -5.23 -5.07 6.71
N ALA A 123 -4.49 -5.91 7.44
CA ALA A 123 -4.90 -6.41 8.74
C ALA A 123 -4.90 -5.31 9.81
N HIS A 124 -4.06 -4.29 9.64
CA HIS A 124 -3.78 -3.20 10.58
C HIS A 124 -4.44 -1.89 10.17
N GLY A 125 -4.36 -0.90 11.05
CA GLY A 125 -4.92 0.44 10.78
C GLY A 125 -3.94 1.38 10.09
N ASP A 126 -2.66 1.23 10.39
CA ASP A 126 -1.56 2.11 10.00
C ASP A 126 -1.84 3.60 10.24
N TRP A 127 -2.65 3.84 11.29
CA TRP A 127 -3.18 5.14 11.70
C TRP A 127 -2.52 5.69 12.97
N ASN A 128 -1.42 5.06 13.41
CA ASN A 128 -0.64 5.57 14.53
C ASN A 128 0.13 6.86 14.18
N ASN A 129 0.64 7.51 15.20
CA ASN A 129 1.62 8.57 15.12
C ASN A 129 2.64 8.43 16.26
N GLU A 130 3.56 9.37 16.38
CA GLU A 130 4.61 9.37 17.41
C GLU A 130 4.09 9.41 18.86
N LYS A 131 2.80 9.76 19.07
CA LYS A 131 2.16 9.83 20.40
C LYS A 131 1.32 8.61 20.74
N SER A 132 0.79 7.91 19.72
CA SER A 132 -0.09 6.76 19.92
C SER A 132 0.62 5.42 19.76
N THR A 133 1.74 5.38 19.02
CA THR A 133 2.47 4.14 18.76
C THR A 133 2.96 3.46 20.04
N ASN A 134 2.76 2.15 20.12
CA ASN A 134 3.30 1.33 21.21
C ASN A 134 4.72 0.84 20.93
N THR A 135 5.13 0.78 19.67
CA THR A 135 6.39 0.15 19.22
C THR A 135 7.43 1.14 18.70
N GLY A 136 7.00 2.31 18.24
CA GLY A 136 7.82 3.24 17.48
C GLY A 136 8.09 2.81 16.04
N ASN A 137 7.47 1.72 15.57
CA ASN A 137 7.62 1.24 14.20
C ASN A 137 6.86 2.17 13.24
N MET A 138 7.57 2.71 12.27
CA MET A 138 6.99 3.72 11.37
C MET A 138 6.11 3.12 10.27
N HIS A 139 6.16 1.78 10.04
CA HIS A 139 5.24 1.15 9.09
C HIS A 139 3.78 1.22 9.55
N GLY A 140 3.50 1.35 10.84
CA GLY A 140 2.15 1.57 11.38
C GLY A 140 1.66 3.03 11.38
N MET A 141 2.28 3.93 10.59
CA MET A 141 1.97 5.37 10.59
C MET A 141 1.64 5.99 9.22
N PRO A 142 1.91 5.34 8.08
CA PRO A 142 1.87 6.03 6.79
C PRO A 142 0.46 6.46 6.38
N PHE A 143 -0.57 5.70 6.72
CA PHE A 143 -1.93 6.06 6.36
C PHE A 143 -2.39 7.32 7.10
N SER A 144 -2.10 7.43 8.40
CA SER A 144 -2.36 8.67 9.14
C SER A 144 -1.55 9.85 8.60
N ALA A 145 -0.28 9.62 8.23
CA ALA A 145 0.61 10.67 7.74
C ALA A 145 0.10 11.29 6.43
N VAL A 146 -0.31 10.47 5.45
CA VAL A 146 -0.82 10.99 4.15
C VAL A 146 -2.15 11.72 4.29
N CYS A 147 -2.87 11.53 5.40
CA CYS A 147 -4.11 12.23 5.72
C CYS A 147 -3.91 13.46 6.65
N GLY A 148 -2.67 13.75 7.08
CA GLY A 148 -2.36 14.89 7.96
C GLY A 148 -2.59 14.62 9.44
N TYR A 149 -2.69 13.36 9.86
CA TYR A 149 -2.88 12.91 11.26
C TYR A 149 -1.65 12.21 11.84
N GLY A 150 -0.66 11.94 11.02
CA GLY A 150 0.59 11.25 11.37
C GLY A 150 1.79 12.20 11.37
N PRO A 151 3.02 11.63 11.41
CA PRO A 151 4.25 12.43 11.43
C PRO A 151 4.46 13.19 10.11
N ASP A 152 4.53 14.52 10.17
CA ASP A 152 4.77 15.39 9.01
C ASP A 152 6.05 15.05 8.25
N CYS A 153 7.08 14.56 8.94
CA CYS A 153 8.34 14.17 8.32
C CYS A 153 8.21 13.03 7.30
N MET A 154 7.14 12.24 7.36
CA MET A 154 6.87 11.17 6.40
C MET A 154 6.32 11.68 5.06
N VAL A 155 5.82 12.90 4.98
CA VAL A 155 5.12 13.45 3.80
C VAL A 155 5.66 14.81 3.35
N ASN A 156 6.47 15.48 4.18
CA ASN A 156 7.10 16.76 3.85
C ASN A 156 8.48 16.51 3.20
N TYR A 157 8.54 16.65 1.88
CA TYR A 157 9.77 16.48 1.10
C TYR A 157 10.30 17.81 0.55
N GLY A 158 10.06 18.92 1.28
CA GLY A 158 10.47 20.28 0.89
C GLY A 158 9.41 21.01 0.07
N GLN A 159 8.20 20.51 0.04
CA GLN A 159 7.00 21.11 -0.56
C GLN A 159 5.83 20.95 0.41
N ASP A 160 4.82 21.80 0.30
CA ASP A 160 3.59 21.64 1.06
C ASP A 160 2.93 20.31 0.69
N PRO A 161 2.65 19.43 1.69
CA PRO A 161 1.98 18.16 1.44
C PRO A 161 0.58 18.36 0.84
N ALA A 162 0.22 17.51 -0.11
CA ALA A 162 -1.14 17.42 -0.62
C ALA A 162 -1.85 16.28 0.13
N TYR A 163 -2.41 16.58 1.30
CA TYR A 163 -3.08 15.58 2.13
C TYR A 163 -4.32 15.00 1.46
N ILE A 164 -4.56 13.71 1.69
CA ILE A 164 -5.77 13.02 1.25
C ILE A 164 -6.94 13.45 2.12
N LYS A 165 -8.07 13.73 1.51
CA LYS A 165 -9.31 13.98 2.27
C LYS A 165 -9.79 12.68 2.92
N VAL A 166 -9.91 12.65 4.23
CA VAL A 166 -10.31 11.44 4.98
C VAL A 166 -11.64 10.85 4.49
N LYS A 167 -12.57 11.68 4.04
CA LYS A 167 -13.84 11.22 3.44
C LYS A 167 -13.66 10.31 2.21
N ASN A 168 -12.50 10.37 1.56
CA ASN A 168 -12.14 9.55 0.40
C ASN A 168 -11.16 8.41 0.74
N CYS A 169 -11.00 8.11 2.04
CA CYS A 169 -10.14 7.04 2.53
C CYS A 169 -10.97 5.88 3.06
N VAL A 170 -10.60 4.67 2.66
CA VAL A 170 -11.27 3.44 3.12
C VAL A 170 -10.23 2.42 3.53
N GLN A 171 -10.30 1.94 4.78
CA GLN A 171 -9.53 0.80 5.28
C GLN A 171 -10.40 -0.47 5.19
N ILE A 172 -9.83 -1.58 4.71
CA ILE A 172 -10.52 -2.87 4.50
C ILE A 172 -9.71 -3.99 5.14
N ALA A 173 -10.38 -4.94 5.77
CA ALA A 173 -9.87 -6.17 6.39
C ALA A 173 -9.17 -5.97 7.74
N GLY A 174 -9.27 -4.80 8.37
CA GLY A 174 -8.71 -4.53 9.69
C GLY A 174 -9.22 -5.52 10.74
N ARG A 175 -8.30 -6.08 11.52
CA ARG A 175 -8.60 -7.05 12.58
C ARG A 175 -7.58 -7.05 13.73
N ASP A 176 -6.46 -6.34 13.56
CA ASP A 176 -5.48 -6.07 14.61
C ASP A 176 -5.16 -4.57 14.63
N ILE A 177 -6.03 -3.82 15.31
CA ILE A 177 -5.97 -2.36 15.43
C ILE A 177 -5.90 -2.01 16.91
N ASP A 178 -4.86 -1.30 17.32
CA ASP A 178 -4.69 -0.86 18.70
C ASP A 178 -5.87 0.01 19.16
N PRO A 179 -6.33 -0.09 20.45
CA PRO A 179 -7.47 0.70 20.92
C PRO A 179 -7.31 2.22 20.71
N LYS A 180 -6.12 2.77 20.96
CA LYS A 180 -5.85 4.20 20.73
C LYS A 180 -5.87 4.56 19.25
N GLU A 181 -5.39 3.66 18.41
CA GLU A 181 -5.42 3.81 16.96
C GLU A 181 -6.85 3.81 16.44
N ALA A 182 -7.68 2.85 16.89
CA ALA A 182 -9.10 2.77 16.56
C ALA A 182 -9.89 4.03 16.96
N GLU A 183 -9.60 4.59 18.15
CA GLU A 183 -10.20 5.85 18.61
C GLU A 183 -9.83 7.01 17.66
N ARG A 184 -8.57 7.14 17.30
CA ARG A 184 -8.07 8.15 16.35
C ARG A 184 -8.67 8.01 14.96
N MET A 185 -8.81 6.77 14.46
CA MET A 185 -9.48 6.49 13.18
C MET A 185 -10.93 6.95 13.20
N LYS A 186 -11.64 6.66 14.30
CA LYS A 186 -13.03 7.09 14.50
C LYS A 186 -13.15 8.61 14.60
N GLU A 187 -12.27 9.27 15.35
CA GLU A 187 -12.24 10.74 15.48
C GLU A 187 -11.97 11.43 14.15
N ALA A 188 -11.08 10.87 13.33
CA ALA A 188 -10.78 11.37 11.99
C ALA A 188 -11.93 11.16 11.00
N GLY A 189 -12.84 10.21 11.28
CA GLY A 189 -13.99 9.90 10.43
C GLY A 189 -13.64 9.06 9.19
N ILE A 190 -12.56 8.28 9.25
CA ILE A 190 -12.20 7.37 8.16
C ILE A 190 -13.21 6.21 8.07
N THR A 191 -13.54 5.80 6.86
CA THR A 191 -14.38 4.62 6.65
C THR A 191 -13.57 3.35 6.85
N VAL A 192 -14.05 2.45 7.71
CA VAL A 192 -13.41 1.16 8.01
C VAL A 192 -14.40 0.02 7.74
N PHE A 193 -13.98 -0.96 6.96
CA PHE A 193 -14.66 -2.26 6.78
C PHE A 193 -13.79 -3.34 7.41
N PRO A 194 -13.94 -3.60 8.73
CA PRO A 194 -13.19 -4.65 9.40
C PRO A 194 -13.61 -6.03 8.89
N ILE A 195 -12.82 -7.06 9.22
CA ILE A 195 -13.03 -8.41 8.68
C ILE A 195 -14.44 -8.96 8.94
N ASN A 196 -15.01 -8.71 10.11
CA ASN A 196 -16.38 -9.16 10.44
C ASN A 196 -17.45 -8.51 9.55
N MET A 197 -17.27 -7.26 9.09
CA MET A 197 -18.18 -6.67 8.11
C MET A 197 -18.05 -7.30 6.73
N ILE A 198 -16.87 -7.81 6.37
CA ILE A 198 -16.68 -8.56 5.14
C ILE A 198 -17.42 -9.89 5.21
N ASP A 199 -17.38 -10.57 6.37
CA ASP A 199 -18.15 -11.80 6.63
C ASP A 199 -19.67 -11.58 6.48
N GLU A 200 -20.17 -10.43 6.96
CA GLU A 200 -21.61 -10.12 6.92
C GLU A 200 -22.09 -9.66 5.53
N LEU A 201 -21.31 -8.80 4.85
CA LEU A 201 -21.75 -8.12 3.62
C LEU A 201 -21.24 -8.80 2.35
N GLY A 202 -20.19 -9.60 2.48
CA GLY A 202 -19.41 -10.14 1.38
C GLY A 202 -18.47 -9.12 0.74
N MET A 203 -17.29 -9.57 0.32
CA MET A 203 -16.27 -8.74 -0.32
C MET A 203 -16.79 -7.93 -1.53
N PRO A 204 -17.66 -8.48 -2.42
CA PRO A 204 -18.19 -7.70 -3.55
C PRO A 204 -18.94 -6.44 -3.13
N THR A 205 -19.68 -6.49 -2.03
CA THR A 205 -20.40 -5.31 -1.50
C THR A 205 -19.45 -4.31 -0.90
N VAL A 206 -18.49 -4.78 -0.10
CA VAL A 206 -17.50 -3.93 0.57
C VAL A 206 -16.67 -3.15 -0.44
N ILE A 207 -16.09 -3.84 -1.43
CA ILE A 207 -15.22 -3.19 -2.40
C ILE A 207 -15.96 -2.20 -3.32
N ARG A 208 -17.22 -2.48 -3.70
CA ARG A 208 -18.03 -1.53 -4.46
C ARG A 208 -18.29 -0.25 -3.68
N LYS A 209 -18.63 -0.35 -2.39
CA LYS A 209 -18.75 0.82 -1.50
C LYS A 209 -17.43 1.56 -1.34
N ALA A 210 -16.32 0.84 -1.18
CA ALA A 210 -14.99 1.45 -1.08
C ALA A 210 -14.64 2.23 -2.36
N ILE A 211 -14.91 1.68 -3.53
CA ILE A 211 -14.70 2.36 -4.82
C ILE A 211 -15.57 3.61 -4.91
N GLU A 212 -16.85 3.54 -4.54
CA GLU A 212 -17.75 4.70 -4.52
C GLU A 212 -17.20 5.82 -3.63
N ILE A 213 -16.83 5.51 -2.38
CA ILE A 213 -16.29 6.46 -1.41
C ILE A 213 -14.96 7.06 -1.90
N ALA A 214 -14.02 6.21 -2.31
CA ALA A 214 -12.69 6.66 -2.70
C ALA A 214 -12.69 7.45 -4.02
N SER A 215 -13.66 7.22 -4.92
CA SER A 215 -13.76 7.95 -6.18
C SER A 215 -14.69 9.17 -6.14
N ASP A 216 -15.31 9.48 -4.99
CA ASP A 216 -16.23 10.61 -4.86
C ASP A 216 -15.48 11.95 -5.00
N GLU A 217 -15.77 12.70 -6.06
CA GLU A 217 -15.13 13.98 -6.40
C GLU A 217 -13.58 13.91 -6.48
N THR A 218 -13.01 12.74 -6.82
CA THR A 218 -11.55 12.55 -6.98
C THR A 218 -11.19 12.21 -8.42
N ALA A 219 -9.91 12.41 -8.78
CA ALA A 219 -9.38 11.99 -10.08
C ALA A 219 -9.33 10.46 -10.25
N GLY A 220 -9.30 9.71 -9.13
CA GLY A 220 -9.26 8.26 -9.08
C GLY A 220 -8.67 7.76 -7.77
N ILE A 221 -8.23 6.51 -7.77
CA ILE A 221 -7.91 5.74 -6.57
C ILE A 221 -6.45 5.31 -6.58
N HIS A 222 -5.77 5.45 -5.44
CA HIS A 222 -4.56 4.72 -5.11
C HIS A 222 -4.94 3.48 -4.29
N LEU A 223 -4.47 2.30 -4.71
CA LEU A 223 -4.58 1.07 -3.94
C LEU A 223 -3.28 0.82 -3.19
N SER A 224 -3.34 0.78 -1.86
CA SER A 224 -2.26 0.26 -1.02
C SER A 224 -2.68 -1.11 -0.48
N PHE A 225 -1.97 -2.16 -0.90
CA PHE A 225 -2.29 -3.54 -0.54
C PHE A 225 -1.16 -4.12 0.30
N ASP A 226 -1.45 -4.32 1.60
CA ASP A 226 -0.62 -5.12 2.48
C ASP A 226 -0.97 -6.60 2.31
N ILE A 227 0.03 -7.42 2.08
CA ILE A 227 -0.19 -8.85 1.87
C ILE A 227 -0.63 -9.57 3.17
N ASP A 228 -0.43 -8.95 4.33
CA ASP A 228 -0.88 -9.49 5.62
C ASP A 228 -2.40 -9.36 5.86
N ALA A 229 -3.10 -8.58 5.00
CA ALA A 229 -4.56 -8.62 4.93
C ALA A 229 -5.08 -10.03 4.65
N VAL A 230 -4.31 -10.82 3.90
CA VAL A 230 -4.62 -12.21 3.55
C VAL A 230 -4.31 -13.13 4.74
N THR A 231 -5.12 -14.17 4.90
CA THR A 231 -4.88 -15.15 5.98
C THR A 231 -3.54 -15.87 5.83
N PRO A 232 -2.78 -16.12 6.91
CA PRO A 232 -1.45 -16.74 6.85
C PRO A 232 -1.42 -18.15 6.23
N GLU A 233 -2.54 -18.86 6.22
CA GLU A 233 -2.66 -20.17 5.55
C GLU A 233 -2.49 -20.04 4.02
N VAL A 234 -2.77 -18.86 3.49
CA VAL A 234 -2.64 -18.52 2.07
C VAL A 234 -1.36 -17.71 1.80
N ALA A 235 -1.06 -16.73 2.64
CA ALA A 235 0.09 -15.81 2.53
C ALA A 235 0.97 -15.86 3.80
N PRO A 236 1.76 -16.92 4.03
CA PRO A 236 2.59 -17.04 5.22
C PRO A 236 3.80 -16.08 5.23
N GLY A 237 4.20 -15.57 4.08
CA GLY A 237 5.40 -14.75 3.89
C GLY A 237 5.17 -13.28 4.20
N THR A 238 4.85 -12.94 5.44
CA THR A 238 4.73 -11.55 5.91
C THR A 238 5.26 -11.39 7.34
N GLY A 239 5.62 -10.16 7.72
CA GLY A 239 6.23 -9.87 9.02
C GLY A 239 5.26 -9.87 10.19
N THR A 240 4.07 -9.34 10.00
CA THR A 240 3.05 -9.06 11.02
C THR A 240 1.79 -9.90 10.78
N MET A 241 1.95 -11.21 10.70
CA MET A 241 0.86 -12.15 10.45
C MET A 241 -0.28 -12.04 11.46
N VAL A 242 -1.51 -11.90 10.98
CA VAL A 242 -2.74 -11.96 11.78
C VAL A 242 -3.65 -13.04 11.19
N HIS A 243 -4.08 -14.00 12.00
CA HIS A 243 -4.98 -15.06 11.55
C HIS A 243 -6.39 -14.53 11.19
N SER A 244 -7.17 -15.37 10.52
CA SER A 244 -8.57 -15.05 10.13
C SER A 244 -8.66 -13.84 9.20
N GLY A 245 -7.76 -13.73 8.25
CA GLY A 245 -7.74 -12.70 7.21
C GLY A 245 -8.53 -13.09 5.97
N LEU A 246 -8.36 -12.29 4.93
CA LEU A 246 -8.99 -12.54 3.63
C LEU A 246 -8.57 -13.89 3.06
N THR A 247 -9.51 -14.60 2.50
CA THR A 247 -9.21 -15.75 1.63
C THR A 247 -8.56 -15.28 0.33
N ALA A 248 -7.91 -16.18 -0.39
CA ALA A 248 -7.39 -15.87 -1.72
C ALA A 248 -8.51 -15.33 -2.64
N ARG A 249 -9.70 -15.94 -2.61
CA ARG A 249 -10.79 -15.53 -3.50
C ARG A 249 -11.33 -14.14 -3.18
N GLU A 250 -11.47 -13.78 -1.91
CA GLU A 250 -11.87 -12.43 -1.50
C GLU A 250 -10.85 -11.39 -1.94
N SER A 251 -9.54 -11.69 -1.81
CA SER A 251 -8.46 -10.82 -2.26
C SER A 251 -8.52 -10.58 -3.78
N PHE A 252 -8.75 -11.63 -4.57
CA PHE A 252 -8.94 -11.52 -6.02
C PHE A 252 -10.20 -10.71 -6.36
N ILE A 253 -11.34 -10.97 -5.72
CA ILE A 253 -12.59 -10.21 -5.95
C ILE A 253 -12.35 -8.71 -5.70
N ALA A 254 -11.63 -8.34 -4.64
CA ALA A 254 -11.35 -6.96 -4.32
C ALA A 254 -10.60 -6.26 -5.47
N VAL A 255 -9.51 -6.84 -5.93
CA VAL A 255 -8.69 -6.23 -6.98
C VAL A 255 -9.32 -6.33 -8.38
N GLU A 256 -10.05 -7.41 -8.70
CA GLU A 256 -10.81 -7.58 -9.95
C GLU A 256 -11.87 -6.48 -10.10
N LEU A 257 -12.67 -6.23 -9.07
CA LEU A 257 -13.71 -5.21 -9.11
C LEU A 257 -13.12 -3.79 -9.15
N LEU A 258 -11.98 -3.57 -8.50
CA LEU A 258 -11.25 -2.31 -8.61
C LEU A 258 -10.72 -2.10 -10.04
N ALA A 259 -10.16 -3.13 -10.68
CA ALA A 259 -9.75 -3.08 -12.08
C ALA A 259 -10.92 -2.73 -13.03
N GLN A 260 -12.08 -3.36 -12.82
CA GLN A 260 -13.31 -3.11 -13.60
C GLN A 260 -13.84 -1.68 -13.43
N SER A 261 -13.55 -1.03 -12.32
CA SER A 261 -13.97 0.36 -12.09
C SER A 261 -13.26 1.37 -13.00
N HIS A 262 -12.12 1.00 -13.55
CA HIS A 262 -11.22 1.87 -14.34
C HIS A 262 -10.77 3.15 -13.59
N LYS A 263 -10.83 3.13 -12.24
CA LYS A 263 -10.47 4.27 -11.38
C LYS A 263 -9.06 4.20 -10.82
N LEU A 264 -8.34 3.09 -11.00
CA LEU A 264 -7.01 2.89 -10.43
C LEU A 264 -5.97 3.77 -11.14
N LEU A 265 -5.26 4.60 -10.35
CA LEU A 265 -4.22 5.52 -10.81
C LEU A 265 -2.80 5.02 -10.48
N SER A 266 -2.67 4.25 -9.42
CA SER A 266 -1.40 3.73 -8.89
C SER A 266 -1.65 2.61 -7.90
N MET A 267 -0.62 1.82 -7.60
CA MET A 267 -0.73 0.70 -6.65
C MET A 267 0.59 0.49 -5.91
N ASP A 268 0.47 0.19 -4.62
CA ASP A 268 1.53 -0.38 -3.80
C ASP A 268 1.17 -1.82 -3.42
N MET A 269 2.13 -2.74 -3.49
CA MET A 269 2.07 -4.09 -2.92
C MET A 269 3.20 -4.22 -1.91
N VAL A 270 2.88 -4.41 -0.63
CA VAL A 270 3.85 -4.30 0.46
C VAL A 270 3.86 -5.51 1.39
N GLU A 271 4.83 -5.55 2.30
CA GLU A 271 5.00 -6.51 3.40
C GLU A 271 5.24 -7.97 2.96
N VAL A 272 5.59 -8.23 1.70
CA VAL A 272 6.01 -9.56 1.25
C VAL A 272 7.38 -9.89 1.82
N ASN A 273 7.44 -10.92 2.67
CA ASN A 273 8.66 -11.37 3.37
C ASN A 273 9.08 -12.78 2.94
N PRO A 274 9.96 -12.93 1.95
CA PRO A 274 10.34 -14.24 1.44
C PRO A 274 11.16 -15.07 2.44
N ILE A 275 11.72 -14.47 3.51
CA ILE A 275 12.42 -15.20 4.57
C ILE A 275 11.45 -16.02 5.42
N LEU A 276 10.21 -15.56 5.57
CA LEU A 276 9.16 -16.23 6.33
C LEU A 276 8.25 -17.06 5.43
N ASP A 277 8.44 -16.96 4.11
CA ASP A 277 7.56 -17.57 3.12
C ASP A 277 7.90 -19.04 2.84
N GLU A 278 6.93 -19.74 2.32
CA GLU A 278 7.04 -21.13 1.89
C GLU A 278 7.15 -21.19 0.38
N ARG A 279 8.36 -21.46 -0.16
CA ARG A 279 8.61 -21.61 -1.61
C ARG A 279 8.08 -20.46 -2.47
N ASN A 280 8.19 -19.24 -1.97
CA ASN A 280 7.69 -18.02 -2.62
C ASN A 280 6.16 -17.98 -2.86
N LYS A 281 5.39 -18.72 -2.07
CA LYS A 281 3.92 -18.82 -2.20
C LYS A 281 3.26 -17.43 -2.10
N THR A 282 3.69 -16.62 -1.13
CA THR A 282 3.20 -15.25 -0.93
C THR A 282 3.63 -14.32 -2.05
N GLY A 283 4.89 -14.41 -2.50
CA GLY A 283 5.37 -13.62 -3.65
C GLY A 283 4.61 -13.95 -4.94
N ILE A 284 4.29 -15.22 -5.18
CA ILE A 284 3.46 -15.66 -6.31
C ILE A 284 2.04 -15.09 -6.19
N LEU A 285 1.43 -15.16 -5.00
CA LEU A 285 0.10 -14.58 -4.76
C LEU A 285 0.10 -13.07 -5.03
N ALA A 286 1.08 -12.34 -4.49
CA ALA A 286 1.23 -10.91 -4.70
C ALA A 286 1.34 -10.56 -6.19
N SER A 287 2.16 -11.30 -6.96
CA SER A 287 2.27 -11.14 -8.40
C SER A 287 0.92 -11.33 -9.11
N LYS A 288 0.14 -12.35 -8.74
CA LYS A 288 -1.18 -12.63 -9.34
C LYS A 288 -2.24 -11.59 -8.95
N LEU A 289 -2.22 -11.09 -7.71
CA LEU A 289 -3.10 -10.00 -7.28
C LEU A 289 -2.82 -8.71 -8.05
N ILE A 290 -1.54 -8.38 -8.29
CA ILE A 290 -1.15 -7.23 -9.12
C ILE A 290 -1.68 -7.39 -10.54
N GLN A 291 -1.51 -8.57 -11.16
CA GLN A 291 -2.03 -8.84 -12.51
C GLN A 291 -3.55 -8.65 -12.57
N SER A 292 -4.28 -9.18 -11.59
CA SER A 292 -5.74 -9.03 -11.52
C SER A 292 -6.17 -7.58 -11.29
N ALA A 293 -5.44 -6.80 -10.46
CA ALA A 293 -5.67 -5.37 -10.28
C ALA A 293 -5.46 -4.56 -11.57
N LEU A 294 -4.63 -5.09 -12.47
CA LEU A 294 -4.33 -4.48 -13.78
C LEU A 294 -5.18 -5.06 -14.92
N GLY A 295 -6.13 -5.94 -14.62
CA GLY A 295 -7.15 -6.41 -15.55
C GLY A 295 -6.97 -7.83 -16.08
N ASP A 296 -6.12 -8.65 -15.45
CA ASP A 296 -6.10 -10.10 -15.71
C ASP A 296 -7.32 -10.75 -15.05
N ILE A 297 -8.42 -10.77 -15.78
CA ILE A 297 -9.70 -11.31 -15.33
C ILE A 297 -10.08 -12.45 -16.27
N VAL A 298 -10.49 -13.58 -15.72
CA VAL A 298 -10.77 -14.80 -16.50
C VAL A 298 -11.95 -14.64 -17.45
N TYR A 299 -12.89 -13.73 -17.17
CA TYR A 299 -14.06 -13.40 -18.02
C TYR A 299 -14.48 -11.93 -17.83
#